data_6d9c9ae89d41ee07ef5755326f4045b8
#
_entry.id   6d9c9ae89d41ee07ef5755326f4045b8
#
_cell.length_a   1.000
_cell.length_b   1.000
_cell.length_c   1.000
_cell.angle_alpha   90.00
_cell.angle_beta   90.00
_cell.angle_gamma   90.00
#
_symmetry.space_group_name_H-M   'P 1'
#
loop_
_entity.id
_entity.type
_entity.pdbx_description
1 polymer ?
#
loop_
_entity_poly.entity_id
_entity_poly.type
_entity_poly.pdbx_seq_one_letter_code
_entity_poly.pdbx_strand_id
1 'polypeptide(L)'
;MDLSFPLATIAPTLDAGVLQVLAATTAGCTAAEVHRRLGRGSDEGVRKVLARLVVQGVVLVETPARYPIYRLNREHLAAPHIEALSKVRGELVGLIRSEVADWEVEPIHAGLFGSFARGTADAESDIDVLLVRPEALVDGDDVAWLEQVGRLDQHISAWTGNAAQIIDLTPATLSQMARDADPLVDSWRADDIVLQGESILDLLRRLQ
;
A
#
# COMPACT_ATOMS: atom_id res chain seq x y z
N MET A 1 -3.91 -9.47 4.99
CA MET A 1 -2.94 -9.67 3.86
C MET A 1 -1.67 -8.89 4.11
N ASP A 2 -0.49 -9.42 3.78
CA ASP A 2 0.77 -8.63 3.79
C ASP A 2 0.84 -7.73 2.55
N LEU A 3 0.48 -6.45 2.72
CA LEU A 3 0.43 -5.48 1.62
C LEU A 3 1.81 -4.88 1.25
N SER A 4 2.83 -5.10 2.09
CA SER A 4 4.22 -4.82 1.74
C SER A 4 4.82 -5.93 0.87
N PHE A 5 4.35 -7.16 1.07
CA PHE A 5 4.76 -8.33 0.30
C PHE A 5 3.56 -9.18 -0.15
N PRO A 6 2.72 -8.69 -1.09
CA PRO A 6 1.46 -9.35 -1.47
C PRO A 6 1.61 -10.80 -1.94
N LEU A 7 2.72 -11.14 -2.61
CA LEU A 7 2.99 -12.53 -2.99
C LEU A 7 3.13 -13.46 -1.77
N ALA A 8 3.53 -12.95 -0.61
CA ALA A 8 3.65 -13.74 0.62
C ALA A 8 2.29 -14.22 1.15
N THR A 9 1.19 -13.58 0.77
CA THR A 9 -0.16 -14.03 1.10
C THR A 9 -0.45 -15.42 0.53
N ILE A 10 0.09 -15.74 -0.64
CA ILE A 10 -0.12 -17.02 -1.31
C ILE A 10 1.04 -17.98 -1.00
N ALA A 11 2.27 -17.47 -0.93
CA ALA A 11 3.48 -18.25 -0.71
C ALA A 11 4.32 -17.59 0.39
N PRO A 12 4.09 -17.90 1.69
CA PRO A 12 4.80 -17.27 2.81
C PRO A 12 6.24 -17.79 2.93
N THR A 13 6.98 -17.70 1.85
CA THR A 13 8.36 -18.16 1.72
C THR A 13 9.26 -17.05 1.20
N LEU A 14 10.57 -17.25 1.27
CA LEU A 14 11.55 -16.31 0.73
C LEU A 14 11.39 -16.08 -0.78
N ASP A 15 10.81 -17.07 -1.49
CA ASP A 15 10.55 -16.99 -2.93
C ASP A 15 9.63 -15.84 -3.32
N ALA A 16 8.56 -15.67 -2.58
CA ALA A 16 7.60 -14.58 -2.82
C ALA A 16 8.30 -13.23 -2.79
N GLY A 17 9.10 -12.98 -1.76
CA GLY A 17 9.84 -11.73 -1.65
C GLY A 17 10.89 -11.55 -2.75
N VAL A 18 11.63 -12.60 -3.11
CA VAL A 18 12.59 -12.56 -4.23
C VAL A 18 11.88 -12.24 -5.54
N LEU A 19 10.76 -12.90 -5.83
CA LEU A 19 9.97 -12.65 -7.03
C LEU A 19 9.41 -11.23 -7.06
N GLN A 20 8.92 -10.72 -5.92
CA GLN A 20 8.42 -9.34 -5.82
C GLN A 20 9.51 -8.31 -6.12
N VAL A 21 10.72 -8.49 -5.58
CA VAL A 21 11.86 -7.61 -5.87
C VAL A 21 12.20 -7.64 -7.36
N LEU A 22 12.21 -8.82 -8.00
CA LEU A 22 12.51 -8.95 -9.42
C LEU A 22 11.39 -8.43 -10.32
N ALA A 23 10.13 -8.55 -9.92
CA ALA A 23 8.99 -7.99 -10.64
C ALA A 23 9.00 -6.46 -10.67
N ALA A 24 9.47 -5.84 -9.59
CA ALA A 24 9.55 -4.38 -9.45
C ALA A 24 10.64 -3.71 -10.32
N THR A 25 11.50 -4.47 -11.02
CA THR A 25 12.58 -3.90 -11.83
C THR A 25 12.72 -4.58 -13.18
N THR A 26 13.08 -3.82 -14.21
CA THR A 26 13.45 -4.31 -15.53
C THR A 26 14.96 -4.48 -15.72
N ALA A 27 15.76 -3.72 -14.98
CA ALA A 27 17.22 -3.70 -15.12
C ALA A 27 17.92 -4.97 -14.60
N GLY A 28 17.20 -5.78 -13.80
CA GLY A 28 17.78 -6.92 -13.10
C GLY A 28 18.55 -6.52 -11.84
N CYS A 29 18.90 -7.51 -11.03
CA CYS A 29 19.58 -7.32 -9.76
C CYS A 29 20.64 -8.41 -9.54
N THR A 30 21.73 -8.08 -8.84
CA THR A 30 22.61 -9.08 -8.23
C THR A 30 21.91 -9.74 -7.03
N ALA A 31 22.38 -10.91 -6.60
CA ALA A 31 21.82 -11.57 -5.41
C ALA A 31 21.93 -10.69 -4.15
N ALA A 32 23.03 -9.95 -4.00
CA ALA A 32 23.23 -9.02 -2.90
C ALA A 32 22.22 -7.84 -2.93
N GLU A 33 21.89 -7.33 -4.11
CA GLU A 33 20.86 -6.28 -4.26
C GLU A 33 19.47 -6.81 -3.96
N VAL A 34 19.14 -8.03 -4.40
CA VAL A 34 17.87 -8.68 -4.05
C VAL A 34 17.78 -8.83 -2.53
N HIS A 35 18.81 -9.34 -1.86
CA HIS A 35 18.84 -9.49 -0.41
C HIS A 35 18.65 -8.14 0.32
N ARG A 36 19.38 -7.10 -0.11
CA ARG A 36 19.27 -5.75 0.48
C ARG A 36 17.85 -5.15 0.32
N ARG A 37 17.24 -5.28 -0.87
CA ARG A 37 15.89 -4.76 -1.14
C ARG A 37 14.81 -5.54 -0.41
N LEU A 38 15.02 -6.85 -0.26
CA LEU A 38 14.10 -7.73 0.45
C LEU A 38 14.09 -7.44 1.96
N GLY A 39 15.22 -7.06 2.55
CA GLY A 39 15.36 -6.70 3.96
C GLY A 39 15.16 -7.86 4.94
N ARG A 40 15.00 -9.11 4.45
CA ARG A 40 14.77 -10.32 5.27
C ARG A 40 15.43 -11.56 4.67
N GLY A 41 15.56 -12.61 5.48
CA GLY A 41 16.26 -13.83 5.11
C GLY A 41 17.78 -13.69 5.13
N SER A 42 18.51 -14.72 4.70
CA SER A 42 19.95 -14.70 4.57
C SER A 42 20.38 -14.55 3.11
N ASP A 43 21.58 -14.00 2.88
CA ASP A 43 22.18 -13.93 1.53
C ASP A 43 22.26 -15.32 0.87
N GLU A 44 22.63 -16.36 1.64
CA GLU A 44 22.67 -17.73 1.15
C GLU A 44 21.26 -18.26 0.79
N GLY A 45 20.23 -17.92 1.59
CA GLY A 45 18.84 -18.26 1.29
C GLY A 45 18.36 -17.66 -0.01
N VAL A 46 18.65 -16.35 -0.22
CA VAL A 46 18.33 -15.66 -1.48
C VAL A 46 19.02 -16.32 -2.67
N ARG A 47 20.31 -16.68 -2.55
CA ARG A 47 21.04 -17.38 -3.63
C ARG A 47 20.43 -18.73 -3.96
N LYS A 48 20.04 -19.53 -2.95
CA LYS A 48 19.37 -20.81 -3.16
C LYS A 48 18.03 -20.65 -3.88
N VAL A 49 17.24 -19.66 -3.48
CA VAL A 49 15.96 -19.34 -4.15
C VAL A 49 16.20 -18.92 -5.60
N LEU A 50 17.12 -17.99 -5.85
CA LEU A 50 17.45 -17.55 -7.22
C LEU A 50 17.90 -18.70 -8.10
N ALA A 51 18.82 -19.58 -7.61
CA ALA A 51 19.28 -20.74 -8.36
C ALA A 51 18.13 -21.68 -8.72
N ARG A 52 17.20 -21.93 -7.79
CA ARG A 52 16.03 -22.77 -8.04
C ARG A 52 15.06 -22.16 -9.06
N LEU A 53 14.81 -20.84 -8.94
CA LEU A 53 13.93 -20.14 -9.88
C LEU A 53 14.52 -20.05 -11.30
N VAL A 54 15.86 -20.02 -11.41
CA VAL A 54 16.55 -20.11 -12.71
C VAL A 54 16.35 -21.50 -13.32
N VAL A 55 16.49 -22.59 -12.55
CA VAL A 55 16.22 -23.95 -13.03
C VAL A 55 14.77 -24.10 -13.52
N GLN A 56 13.82 -23.43 -12.87
CA GLN A 56 12.41 -23.42 -13.27
C GLN A 56 12.11 -22.48 -14.47
N GLY A 57 13.08 -21.71 -14.94
CA GLY A 57 12.90 -20.76 -16.05
C GLY A 57 12.15 -19.47 -15.69
N VAL A 58 11.69 -19.32 -14.45
CA VAL A 58 10.98 -18.13 -13.97
C VAL A 58 11.91 -16.92 -13.88
N VAL A 59 13.19 -17.18 -13.60
CA VAL A 59 14.23 -16.16 -13.50
C VAL A 59 15.32 -16.44 -14.55
N LEU A 60 15.71 -15.40 -15.26
CA LEU A 60 16.86 -15.42 -16.15
C LEU A 60 18.11 -14.97 -15.40
N VAL A 61 19.25 -15.56 -15.73
CA VAL A 61 20.56 -15.16 -15.20
C VAL A 61 21.52 -14.89 -16.33
N GLU A 62 22.21 -13.75 -16.25
CA GLU A 62 23.29 -13.36 -17.15
C GLU A 62 24.52 -13.01 -16.32
N THR A 63 25.72 -13.25 -16.86
CA THR A 63 26.96 -12.90 -16.19
C THR A 63 27.78 -11.98 -17.12
N PRO A 64 27.32 -10.72 -17.29
CA PRO A 64 28.01 -9.78 -18.21
C PRO A 64 29.36 -9.33 -17.68
N ALA A 65 29.61 -9.46 -16.39
CA ALA A 65 30.83 -9.05 -15.71
C ALA A 65 31.15 -10.01 -14.56
N ARG A 66 31.63 -9.49 -13.44
CA ARG A 66 32.09 -10.27 -12.27
C ARG A 66 30.94 -10.99 -11.52
N TYR A 67 29.74 -10.44 -11.55
CA TYR A 67 28.60 -10.92 -10.75
C TYR A 67 27.40 -11.27 -11.62
N PRO A 68 26.68 -12.36 -11.32
CA PRO A 68 25.43 -12.71 -11.99
C PRO A 68 24.36 -11.64 -11.76
N ILE A 69 23.63 -11.32 -12.82
CA ILE A 69 22.46 -10.45 -12.82
C ILE A 69 21.22 -11.32 -13.06
N TYR A 70 20.23 -11.20 -12.18
CA TYR A 70 19.00 -11.95 -12.21
C TYR A 70 17.84 -11.04 -12.63
N ARG A 71 16.95 -11.53 -13.49
CA ARG A 71 15.74 -10.83 -13.95
C ARG A 71 14.55 -11.76 -13.96
N LEU A 72 13.36 -11.23 -13.72
CA LEU A 72 12.14 -11.98 -14.00
C LEU A 72 12.09 -12.29 -15.51
N ASN A 73 11.85 -13.56 -15.84
CA ASN A 73 11.58 -13.98 -17.22
C ASN A 73 10.14 -13.61 -17.58
N ARG A 74 9.97 -12.46 -18.23
CA ARG A 74 8.65 -11.93 -18.59
C ARG A 74 7.94 -12.73 -19.69
N GLU A 75 8.64 -13.62 -20.38
CA GLU A 75 8.05 -14.56 -21.33
C GLU A 75 7.53 -15.84 -20.67
N HIS A 76 7.90 -16.08 -19.41
CA HIS A 76 7.41 -17.23 -18.66
C HIS A 76 5.91 -17.09 -18.36
N LEU A 77 5.14 -18.21 -18.52
CA LEU A 77 3.68 -18.21 -18.32
C LEU A 77 3.24 -17.71 -16.92
N ALA A 78 4.08 -17.87 -15.88
CA ALA A 78 3.79 -17.35 -14.55
C ALA A 78 4.06 -15.85 -14.39
N ALA A 79 4.82 -15.21 -15.30
CA ALA A 79 5.27 -13.83 -15.10
C ALA A 79 4.12 -12.81 -14.99
N PRO A 80 3.07 -12.85 -15.82
CA PRO A 80 1.94 -11.91 -15.69
C PRO A 80 1.26 -12.01 -14.32
N HIS A 81 1.15 -13.23 -13.76
CA HIS A 81 0.52 -13.45 -12.45
C HIS A 81 1.40 -12.96 -11.29
N ILE A 82 2.73 -13.13 -11.41
CA ILE A 82 3.68 -12.60 -10.44
C ILE A 82 3.65 -11.06 -10.44
N GLU A 83 3.62 -10.45 -11.63
CA GLU A 83 3.53 -8.99 -11.78
C GLU A 83 2.20 -8.44 -11.26
N ALA A 84 1.08 -9.11 -11.53
CA ALA A 84 -0.22 -8.72 -11.01
C ALA A 84 -0.22 -8.74 -9.47
N LEU A 85 0.20 -9.86 -8.87
CA LEU A 85 0.28 -9.96 -7.41
C LEU A 85 1.23 -8.92 -6.79
N SER A 86 2.33 -8.58 -7.45
CA SER A 86 3.25 -7.55 -6.95
C SER A 86 2.65 -6.13 -6.96
N LYS A 87 1.58 -5.90 -7.72
CA LYS A 87 0.90 -4.60 -7.87
C LYS A 87 -0.34 -4.44 -6.98
N VAL A 88 -0.76 -5.49 -6.26
CA VAL A 88 -2.00 -5.51 -5.45
C VAL A 88 -2.10 -4.30 -4.51
N ARG A 89 -0.99 -3.84 -3.91
CA ARG A 89 -1.00 -2.63 -3.08
C ARG A 89 -1.45 -1.38 -3.85
N GLY A 90 -0.97 -1.21 -5.08
CA GLY A 90 -1.38 -0.09 -5.95
C GLY A 90 -2.82 -0.24 -6.45
N GLU A 91 -3.25 -1.48 -6.72
CA GLU A 91 -4.61 -1.78 -7.11
C GLU A 91 -5.61 -1.46 -6.00
N LEU A 92 -5.26 -1.77 -4.73
CA LEU A 92 -6.08 -1.41 -3.58
C LEU A 92 -6.28 0.11 -3.48
N VAL A 93 -5.21 0.91 -3.65
CA VAL A 93 -5.33 2.38 -3.68
C VAL A 93 -6.29 2.82 -4.79
N GLY A 94 -6.21 2.19 -5.96
CA GLY A 94 -7.11 2.46 -7.08
C GLY A 94 -8.58 2.11 -6.76
N LEU A 95 -8.82 0.96 -6.14
CA LEU A 95 -10.17 0.52 -5.74
C LEU A 95 -10.78 1.48 -4.71
N ILE A 96 -10.04 1.83 -3.66
CA ILE A 96 -10.52 2.76 -2.63
C ILE A 96 -10.78 4.14 -3.25
N ARG A 97 -9.90 4.62 -4.13
CA ARG A 97 -10.10 5.90 -4.83
C ARG A 97 -11.37 5.89 -5.69
N SER A 98 -11.62 4.81 -6.42
CA SER A 98 -12.84 4.69 -7.23
C SER A 98 -14.08 4.63 -6.36
N GLU A 99 -14.05 3.89 -5.26
CA GLU A 99 -15.15 3.82 -4.28
C GLU A 99 -15.51 5.19 -3.74
N VAL A 100 -14.51 5.97 -3.28
CA VAL A 100 -14.73 7.31 -2.69
C VAL A 100 -15.16 8.32 -3.76
N ALA A 101 -14.70 8.19 -5.00
CA ALA A 101 -15.08 9.08 -6.10
C ALA A 101 -16.57 8.93 -6.50
N ASP A 102 -17.17 7.77 -6.22
CA ASP A 102 -18.58 7.48 -6.49
C ASP A 102 -19.52 7.88 -5.33
N TRP A 103 -18.99 8.54 -4.29
CA TRP A 103 -19.78 8.96 -3.14
C TRP A 103 -20.74 10.09 -3.48
N GLU A 104 -21.98 9.99 -3.00
CA GLU A 104 -22.99 11.05 -3.10
C GLU A 104 -22.58 12.30 -2.30
N VAL A 105 -22.06 12.07 -1.10
CA VAL A 105 -21.51 13.12 -0.23
C VAL A 105 -20.00 13.08 -0.33
N GLU A 106 -19.43 14.02 -1.08
CA GLU A 106 -17.99 14.09 -1.31
C GLU A 106 -17.23 14.54 -0.06
N PRO A 107 -16.12 13.88 0.33
CA PRO A 107 -15.26 14.35 1.40
C PRO A 107 -14.48 15.60 0.98
N ILE A 108 -14.18 16.49 1.92
CA ILE A 108 -13.20 17.58 1.71
C ILE A 108 -11.81 16.98 1.49
N HIS A 109 -11.49 15.93 2.24
CA HIS A 109 -10.29 15.14 2.11
C HIS A 109 -10.60 13.67 2.39
N ALA A 110 -10.06 12.80 1.58
CA ALA A 110 -9.91 11.37 1.87
C ALA A 110 -8.49 10.95 1.55
N GLY A 111 -7.81 10.29 2.49
CA GLY A 111 -6.43 9.86 2.32
C GLY A 111 -6.12 8.58 3.10
N LEU A 112 -5.09 7.86 2.63
CA LEU A 112 -4.49 6.74 3.35
C LEU A 112 -3.23 7.23 4.05
N PHE A 113 -2.99 6.73 5.27
CA PHE A 113 -1.80 7.09 6.03
C PHE A 113 -1.24 5.87 6.77
N GLY A 114 -0.32 6.07 7.71
CA GLY A 114 0.18 5.02 8.58
C GLY A 114 1.06 3.98 7.90
N SER A 115 1.05 2.76 8.42
CA SER A 115 1.94 1.67 7.99
C SER A 115 1.72 1.26 6.53
N PHE A 116 0.47 1.28 6.08
CA PHE A 116 0.14 1.01 4.68
C PHE A 116 0.77 2.06 3.76
N ALA A 117 0.59 3.34 4.04
CA ALA A 117 1.12 4.43 3.22
C ALA A 117 2.65 4.40 3.15
N ARG A 118 3.32 4.08 4.26
CA ARG A 118 4.79 3.91 4.32
C ARG A 118 5.30 2.65 3.64
N GLY A 119 4.44 1.68 3.30
CA GLY A 119 4.85 0.39 2.73
C GLY A 119 5.49 -0.56 3.75
N THR A 120 5.12 -0.44 5.02
CA THR A 120 5.60 -1.27 6.15
C THR A 120 4.48 -2.10 6.77
N ALA A 121 3.27 -2.07 6.21
CA ALA A 121 2.14 -2.87 6.68
C ALA A 121 2.39 -4.36 6.49
N ASP A 122 2.06 -5.14 7.49
CA ASP A 122 2.07 -6.61 7.48
C ASP A 122 0.66 -7.20 7.47
N ALA A 123 0.54 -8.51 7.70
CA ALA A 123 -0.75 -9.19 7.65
C ALA A 123 -1.68 -8.85 8.82
N GLU A 124 -1.15 -8.30 9.91
CA GLU A 124 -1.90 -7.92 11.11
C GLU A 124 -2.14 -6.39 11.17
N SER A 125 -1.56 -5.63 10.24
CA SER A 125 -1.70 -4.18 10.19
C SER A 125 -3.09 -3.78 9.69
N ASP A 126 -3.69 -2.77 10.33
CA ASP A 126 -4.90 -2.12 9.84
C ASP A 126 -4.59 -1.22 8.62
N ILE A 127 -5.63 -0.87 7.90
CA ILE A 127 -5.57 0.11 6.82
C ILE A 127 -6.14 1.42 7.33
N ASP A 128 -5.24 2.37 7.58
CA ASP A 128 -5.57 3.67 8.15
C ASP A 128 -6.11 4.62 7.08
N VAL A 129 -7.36 5.09 7.26
CA VAL A 129 -8.04 6.03 6.36
C VAL A 129 -8.39 7.29 7.14
N LEU A 130 -8.02 8.45 6.63
CA LEU A 130 -8.48 9.74 7.12
C LEU A 130 -9.57 10.27 6.19
N LEU A 131 -10.71 10.62 6.76
CA LEU A 131 -11.80 11.33 6.10
C LEU A 131 -12.01 12.67 6.79
N VAL A 132 -12.13 13.73 6.02
CA VAL A 132 -12.61 15.02 6.50
C VAL A 132 -13.92 15.31 5.79
N ARG A 133 -15.02 15.26 6.55
CA ARG A 133 -16.38 15.46 6.03
C ARG A 133 -16.66 16.91 5.71
N PRO A 134 -17.66 17.22 4.85
CA PRO A 134 -18.11 18.59 4.59
C PRO A 134 -18.54 19.30 5.88
N GLU A 135 -18.31 20.62 5.95
CA GLU A 135 -18.72 21.44 7.11
C GLU A 135 -20.22 21.39 7.42
N ALA A 136 -21.05 21.16 6.39
CA ALA A 136 -22.50 21.04 6.56
C ALA A 136 -22.91 19.82 7.40
N LEU A 137 -22.03 18.83 7.56
CA LEU A 137 -22.30 17.58 8.31
C LEU A 137 -21.67 17.65 9.71
N VAL A 138 -21.91 18.72 10.46
CA VAL A 138 -21.30 18.94 11.77
C VAL A 138 -21.63 17.85 12.79
N ASP A 139 -22.89 17.41 12.82
CA ASP A 139 -23.41 16.49 13.86
C ASP A 139 -23.14 15.02 13.56
N GLY A 140 -22.62 14.68 12.35
CA GLY A 140 -22.23 13.30 12.01
C GLY A 140 -23.39 12.32 11.84
N ASP A 141 -24.63 12.77 11.89
CA ASP A 141 -25.83 11.96 11.79
C ASP A 141 -26.39 11.86 10.35
N ASP A 142 -25.63 12.32 9.36
CA ASP A 142 -26.03 12.18 7.96
C ASP A 142 -25.98 10.71 7.54
N VAL A 143 -27.15 10.17 7.19
CA VAL A 143 -27.32 8.75 6.88
C VAL A 143 -26.49 8.35 5.66
N ALA A 144 -26.49 9.19 4.61
CA ALA A 144 -25.74 8.89 3.39
C ALA A 144 -24.24 8.84 3.66
N TRP A 145 -23.72 9.75 4.49
CA TRP A 145 -22.32 9.75 4.91
C TRP A 145 -21.96 8.48 5.68
N LEU A 146 -22.74 8.12 6.69
CA LEU A 146 -22.49 6.93 7.52
C LEU A 146 -22.56 5.63 6.71
N GLU A 147 -23.51 5.53 5.78
CA GLU A 147 -23.63 4.37 4.88
C GLU A 147 -22.40 4.25 3.94
N GLN A 148 -21.90 5.36 3.40
CA GLN A 148 -20.71 5.40 2.55
C GLN A 148 -19.46 4.97 3.31
N VAL A 149 -19.25 5.50 4.53
CA VAL A 149 -18.14 5.13 5.40
C VAL A 149 -18.23 3.65 5.79
N GLY A 150 -19.41 3.17 6.17
CA GLY A 150 -19.62 1.76 6.52
C GLY A 150 -19.40 0.81 5.33
N ARG A 151 -19.77 1.21 4.12
CA ARG A 151 -19.50 0.44 2.91
C ARG A 151 -18.02 0.39 2.59
N LEU A 152 -17.28 1.49 2.73
CA LEU A 152 -15.84 1.54 2.55
C LEU A 152 -15.11 0.59 3.51
N ASP A 153 -15.47 0.60 4.79
CA ASP A 153 -14.93 -0.33 5.81
C ASP A 153 -15.13 -1.80 5.39
N GLN A 154 -16.36 -2.14 4.99
CA GLN A 154 -16.68 -3.50 4.53
C GLN A 154 -15.89 -3.89 3.28
N HIS A 155 -15.75 -2.99 2.31
CA HIS A 155 -15.03 -3.25 1.07
C HIS A 155 -13.53 -3.43 1.33
N ILE A 156 -12.89 -2.56 2.12
CA ILE A 156 -11.47 -2.71 2.49
C ILE A 156 -11.24 -4.08 3.13
N SER A 157 -12.08 -4.44 4.11
CA SER A 157 -11.98 -5.74 4.78
C SER A 157 -12.18 -6.91 3.82
N ALA A 158 -13.15 -6.83 2.90
CA ALA A 158 -13.42 -7.87 1.91
C ALA A 158 -12.28 -8.03 0.89
N TRP A 159 -11.67 -6.92 0.43
CA TRP A 159 -10.59 -6.94 -0.56
C TRP A 159 -9.27 -7.44 0.02
N THR A 160 -9.02 -7.21 1.30
CA THR A 160 -7.68 -7.41 1.89
C THR A 160 -7.64 -8.46 3.00
N GLY A 161 -8.75 -8.65 3.69
CA GLY A 161 -8.79 -9.39 4.95
C GLY A 161 -8.18 -8.64 6.14
N ASN A 162 -7.77 -7.36 5.96
CA ASN A 162 -7.31 -6.48 7.03
C ASN A 162 -8.46 -5.58 7.48
N ALA A 163 -8.49 -5.20 8.74
CA ALA A 163 -9.45 -4.21 9.24
C ALA A 163 -9.14 -2.82 8.65
N ALA A 164 -10.17 -2.01 8.45
CA ALA A 164 -9.99 -0.60 8.20
C ALA A 164 -10.07 0.18 9.52
N GLN A 165 -9.15 1.11 9.72
CA GLN A 165 -9.22 2.09 10.80
C GLN A 165 -9.56 3.45 10.18
N ILE A 166 -10.84 3.80 10.19
CA ILE A 166 -11.34 5.03 9.58
C ILE A 166 -11.44 6.12 10.64
N ILE A 167 -10.66 7.18 10.49
CA ILE A 167 -10.76 8.41 11.27
C ILE A 167 -11.59 9.40 10.47
N ASP A 168 -12.74 9.76 11.02
CA ASP A 168 -13.72 10.66 10.40
C ASP A 168 -13.81 11.95 11.21
N LEU A 169 -13.38 13.07 10.64
CA LEU A 169 -13.25 14.36 11.29
C LEU A 169 -14.05 15.44 10.57
N THR A 170 -14.43 16.47 11.35
CA THR A 170 -14.85 17.77 10.79
C THR A 170 -13.62 18.66 10.55
N PRO A 171 -13.71 19.69 9.67
CA PRO A 171 -12.66 20.70 9.53
C PRO A 171 -12.31 21.39 10.85
N ALA A 172 -13.31 21.65 11.70
CA ALA A 172 -13.13 22.25 13.02
C ALA A 172 -12.30 21.35 13.94
N THR A 173 -12.61 20.05 13.99
CA THR A 173 -11.85 19.07 14.79
C THR A 173 -10.41 18.96 14.29
N LEU A 174 -10.21 18.84 12.98
CA LEU A 174 -8.87 18.81 12.37
C LEU A 174 -8.05 20.04 12.72
N SER A 175 -8.66 21.24 12.62
CA SER A 175 -8.01 22.51 12.98
C SER A 175 -7.63 22.56 14.47
N GLN A 176 -8.48 22.02 15.36
CA GLN A 176 -8.18 21.96 16.79
C GLN A 176 -7.01 21.01 17.06
N MET A 177 -7.02 19.80 16.49
CA MET A 177 -5.91 18.83 16.63
C MET A 177 -4.58 19.43 16.15
N ALA A 178 -4.62 20.19 15.04
CA ALA A 178 -3.42 20.85 14.53
C ALA A 178 -2.88 21.94 15.49
N ARG A 179 -3.77 22.70 16.15
CA ARG A 179 -3.38 23.70 17.19
C ARG A 179 -2.80 23.04 18.44
N ASP A 180 -3.36 21.89 18.81
CA ASP A 180 -2.94 21.11 19.99
C ASP A 180 -1.67 20.28 19.74
N ALA A 181 -1.10 20.36 18.53
CA ALA A 181 0.05 19.58 18.09
C ALA A 181 -0.13 18.05 18.30
N ASP A 182 -1.34 17.54 17.95
CA ASP A 182 -1.63 16.12 18.04
C ASP A 182 -0.67 15.33 17.12
N PRO A 183 -0.01 14.27 17.64
CA PRO A 183 0.94 13.47 16.86
C PRO A 183 0.36 12.83 15.57
N LEU A 184 -0.95 12.58 15.52
CA LEU A 184 -1.61 12.07 14.32
C LEU A 184 -1.51 13.05 13.16
N VAL A 185 -1.57 14.35 13.44
CA VAL A 185 -1.45 15.39 12.40
C VAL A 185 -0.09 15.32 11.70
N ASP A 186 0.98 15.03 12.45
CA ASP A 186 2.31 14.88 11.86
C ASP A 186 2.41 13.60 11.02
N SER A 187 1.76 12.51 11.44
CA SER A 187 1.64 11.29 10.63
C SER A 187 0.91 11.56 9.32
N TRP A 188 -0.23 12.27 9.37
CA TRP A 188 -0.96 12.63 8.16
C TRP A 188 -0.14 13.51 7.22
N ARG A 189 0.58 14.49 7.74
CA ARG A 189 1.48 15.35 6.92
C ARG A 189 2.58 14.57 6.22
N ALA A 190 3.10 13.52 6.87
CA ALA A 190 4.22 12.74 6.35
C ALA A 190 3.81 11.66 5.36
N ASP A 191 2.66 11.03 5.58
CA ASP A 191 2.30 9.75 4.96
C ASP A 191 1.13 9.84 3.98
N ASP A 192 0.45 11.00 3.85
CA ASP A 192 -0.81 11.14 3.11
C ASP A 192 -0.73 10.67 1.65
N ILE A 193 -1.51 9.63 1.33
CA ILE A 193 -1.82 9.22 -0.04
C ILE A 193 -3.22 9.71 -0.36
N VAL A 194 -3.34 10.85 -1.00
CA VAL A 194 -4.64 11.46 -1.35
C VAL A 194 -5.45 10.51 -2.23
N LEU A 195 -6.67 10.23 -1.80
CA LEU A 195 -7.68 9.46 -2.55
C LEU A 195 -8.64 10.40 -3.28
N GLN A 196 -9.19 11.40 -2.56
CA GLN A 196 -10.17 12.36 -3.05
C GLN A 196 -10.03 13.70 -2.30
N GLY A 197 -10.39 14.80 -2.95
CA GLY A 197 -10.42 16.14 -2.37
C GLY A 197 -9.06 16.83 -2.29
N GLU A 198 -8.94 17.81 -1.37
CA GLU A 198 -7.70 18.55 -1.12
C GLU A 198 -6.64 17.65 -0.45
N SER A 199 -5.34 17.92 -0.65
CA SER A 199 -4.31 17.28 0.17
C SER A 199 -4.43 17.73 1.62
N ILE A 200 -4.03 16.86 2.56
CA ILE A 200 -4.06 17.24 3.99
C ILE A 200 -3.19 18.45 4.30
N LEU A 201 -2.10 18.65 3.57
CA LEU A 201 -1.21 19.80 3.74
C LEU A 201 -1.88 21.11 3.33
N ASP A 202 -2.61 21.14 2.22
CA ASP A 202 -3.31 22.33 1.74
C ASP A 202 -4.51 22.63 2.62
N LEU A 203 -5.25 21.59 3.03
CA LEU A 203 -6.37 21.72 3.94
C LEU A 203 -5.93 22.32 5.29
N LEU A 204 -4.85 21.82 5.88
CA LEU A 204 -4.31 22.36 7.14
C LEU A 204 -3.85 23.81 7.02
N ARG A 205 -3.27 24.21 5.87
CA ARG A 205 -2.90 25.62 5.62
C ARG A 205 -4.13 26.52 5.52
N ARG A 206 -5.21 26.04 4.91
CA ARG A 206 -6.46 26.79 4.76
C ARG A 206 -7.21 26.97 6.10
N LEU A 207 -7.03 26.03 7.03
CA LEU A 207 -7.71 26.03 8.33
C LEU A 207 -6.94 26.77 9.44
N GLN A 208 -5.71 27.20 9.20
CA GLN A 208 -4.90 28.03 10.12
C GLN A 208 -5.21 29.51 9.96
#